data_8a1d65e38db342004350019c56be4c5a
#
_entry.id   8a1d65e38db342004350019c56be4c5a
#
_cell.length_a   1.000
_cell.length_b   1.000
_cell.length_c   1.000
_cell.angle_alpha   90.00
_cell.angle_beta   90.00
_cell.angle_gamma   90.00
#
_symmetry.space_group_name_H-M   'P 1'
#
loop_
_entity.id
_entity.type
_entity.pdbx_description
1 polymer ?
#
loop_
_entity_poly.entity_id
_entity_poly.type
_entity_poly.pdbx_seq_one_letter_code
_entity_poly.pdbx_strand_id
1 'polypeptide(L)'
;MLTTVAAGRVFDYSYCIGMYGMSGQGFWSPQDFALGSDGVIYLLSRGVEELGQRVSKCTLDHEFLGQFGGFGPGDGQFIWPRSIVLDGQENVYTSDEQLNRITVFDKAGTFASKWGTAGSGDGQLNGPSGIAFDADENLYVVDSLNNRVQKFSKDGKFLAKFGEQGSGDGQFELPWGICLDNKGDVYVADWKNDRVQKFSAGGQFLAKFEATSAGVGALHRPAGVAVDSEGDVYVTDWGNHRVQIYGP
;
A
#
# COMPACT_ATOMS: atom_id res chain seq x y z
N MET A 1 13.39 -4.33 -26.92
CA MET A 1 12.18 -4.65 -26.15
C MET A 1 12.66 -5.46 -24.96
N LEU A 2 12.39 -5.04 -23.74
CA LEU A 2 12.76 -5.79 -22.53
C LEU A 2 11.59 -6.71 -22.21
N THR A 3 11.81 -8.01 -22.42
CA THR A 3 10.82 -9.06 -22.14
C THR A 3 11.26 -9.85 -20.92
N THR A 4 10.36 -10.07 -19.99
CA THR A 4 10.58 -10.93 -18.83
C THR A 4 9.55 -12.05 -18.83
N VAL A 5 9.93 -13.25 -18.42
CA VAL A 5 9.02 -14.39 -18.22
C VAL A 5 9.00 -14.73 -16.73
N ALA A 6 7.82 -14.71 -16.13
CA ALA A 6 7.62 -15.07 -14.74
C ALA A 6 6.31 -15.83 -14.59
N ALA A 7 6.28 -16.88 -13.78
CA ALA A 7 5.12 -17.77 -13.58
C ALA A 7 4.47 -18.24 -14.90
N GLY A 8 5.30 -18.50 -15.94
CA GLY A 8 4.81 -18.90 -17.27
C GLY A 8 4.19 -17.79 -18.12
N ARG A 9 4.15 -16.56 -17.64
CA ARG A 9 3.65 -15.38 -18.37
C ARG A 9 4.80 -14.57 -18.93
N VAL A 10 4.53 -13.90 -20.06
CA VAL A 10 5.45 -12.99 -20.74
C VAL A 10 5.05 -11.56 -20.42
N PHE A 11 5.98 -10.79 -19.88
CA PHE A 11 5.80 -9.36 -19.61
C PHE A 11 6.71 -8.55 -20.53
N ASP A 12 6.10 -7.78 -21.39
CA ASP A 12 6.80 -6.85 -22.27
C ASP A 12 6.70 -5.43 -21.70
N TYR A 13 7.84 -4.71 -21.67
CA TYR A 13 7.81 -3.29 -21.38
C TYR A 13 6.99 -2.58 -22.46
N SER A 14 5.96 -1.87 -22.04
CA SER A 14 5.11 -1.08 -22.94
C SER A 14 5.57 0.37 -22.99
N TYR A 15 5.40 1.09 -21.90
CA TYR A 15 5.79 2.50 -21.76
C TYR A 15 5.82 2.90 -20.28
N CYS A 16 6.33 4.11 -20.00
CA CYS A 16 6.25 4.72 -18.68
C CYS A 16 5.38 5.98 -18.71
N ILE A 17 4.72 6.26 -17.60
CA ILE A 17 3.88 7.45 -17.43
C ILE A 17 4.62 8.43 -16.52
N GLY A 18 4.59 9.72 -16.91
CA GLY A 18 5.17 10.80 -16.15
C GLY A 18 6.68 11.00 -16.36
N MET A 19 7.19 11.98 -15.68
CA MET A 19 8.62 12.34 -15.67
C MET A 19 8.99 12.81 -14.27
N TYR A 20 10.28 12.87 -13.98
CA TYR A 20 10.76 13.50 -12.76
C TYR A 20 10.39 14.98 -12.71
N GLY A 21 9.73 15.41 -11.64
CA GLY A 21 9.36 16.82 -11.46
C GLY A 21 8.56 17.09 -10.20
N MET A 22 8.62 18.34 -9.73
CA MET A 22 7.98 18.77 -8.48
C MET A 22 6.56 19.31 -8.68
N SER A 23 6.14 19.49 -9.92
CA SER A 23 4.81 20.05 -10.26
C SER A 23 4.29 19.52 -11.58
N GLY A 24 3.01 19.72 -11.87
CA GLY A 24 2.37 19.33 -13.11
C GLY A 24 2.44 17.81 -13.34
N GLN A 25 2.87 17.40 -14.51
CA GLN A 25 2.98 16.00 -14.92
C GLN A 25 4.17 15.26 -14.30
N GLY A 26 5.00 15.95 -13.49
CA GLY A 26 6.16 15.34 -12.85
C GLY A 26 5.78 14.61 -11.57
N PHE A 27 6.51 13.52 -11.29
CA PHE A 27 6.42 12.79 -10.04
C PHE A 27 7.74 12.91 -9.26
N TRP A 28 7.63 13.16 -7.97
CA TRP A 28 8.79 13.20 -7.10
C TRP A 28 8.62 12.23 -5.95
N SER A 29 9.47 11.22 -5.90
CA SER A 29 9.41 10.16 -4.90
C SER A 29 8.01 9.51 -4.83
N PRO A 30 7.51 8.92 -5.94
CA PRO A 30 6.24 8.20 -5.93
C PRO A 30 6.30 7.07 -4.90
N GLN A 31 5.27 6.92 -4.10
CA GLN A 31 5.20 5.91 -3.06
C GLN A 31 4.25 4.78 -3.43
N ASP A 32 3.07 5.15 -3.94
CA ASP A 32 2.01 4.22 -4.21
C ASP A 32 1.03 4.83 -5.22
N PHE A 33 0.18 4.01 -5.84
CA PHE A 33 -0.84 4.47 -6.76
C PHE A 33 -2.12 3.64 -6.63
N ALA A 34 -3.24 4.24 -6.99
CA ALA A 34 -4.53 3.57 -7.12
C ALA A 34 -5.11 3.84 -8.50
N LEU A 35 -5.83 2.86 -9.05
CA LEU A 35 -6.47 2.94 -10.37
C LEU A 35 -7.98 3.08 -10.18
N GLY A 36 -8.55 4.16 -10.69
CA GLY A 36 -9.99 4.39 -10.76
C GLY A 36 -10.65 3.53 -11.84
N SER A 37 -11.95 3.30 -11.71
CA SER A 37 -12.74 2.51 -12.66
C SER A 37 -12.81 3.13 -14.06
N ASP A 38 -12.56 4.45 -14.16
CA ASP A 38 -12.49 5.22 -15.42
C ASP A 38 -11.09 5.25 -16.04
N GLY A 39 -10.13 4.48 -15.48
CA GLY A 39 -8.74 4.44 -15.95
C GLY A 39 -7.88 5.61 -15.47
N VAL A 40 -8.40 6.44 -14.56
CA VAL A 40 -7.61 7.50 -13.90
C VAL A 40 -6.67 6.90 -12.87
N ILE A 41 -5.40 7.27 -12.95
CA ILE A 41 -4.37 6.90 -11.98
C ILE A 41 -4.27 8.01 -10.94
N TYR A 42 -4.38 7.65 -9.68
CA TYR A 42 -4.12 8.49 -8.52
C TYR A 42 -2.76 8.11 -7.96
N LEU A 43 -1.75 8.96 -8.15
CA LEU A 43 -0.38 8.68 -7.77
C LEU A 43 0.01 9.51 -6.55
N LEU A 44 0.35 8.83 -5.46
CA LEU A 44 0.80 9.43 -4.22
C LEU A 44 2.30 9.68 -4.26
N SER A 45 2.70 10.94 -4.08
CA SER A 45 4.09 11.37 -3.98
C SER A 45 4.40 11.83 -2.57
N ARG A 46 5.54 11.38 -2.05
CA ARG A 46 6.02 11.77 -0.71
C ARG A 46 6.76 13.09 -0.71
N GLY A 47 7.35 13.46 -1.84
CA GLY A 47 8.18 14.65 -1.93
C GLY A 47 9.46 14.60 -1.07
N VAL A 48 10.15 15.72 -1.01
CA VAL A 48 11.34 15.93 -0.17
C VAL A 48 11.28 17.38 0.36
N GLU A 49 11.60 17.59 1.63
CA GLU A 49 11.76 18.92 2.23
C GLU A 49 10.57 19.86 1.96
N GLU A 50 9.37 19.46 2.33
CA GLU A 50 8.15 20.27 2.19
C GLU A 50 7.68 20.47 0.72
N LEU A 51 8.29 19.78 -0.23
CA LEU A 51 7.95 19.88 -1.65
C LEU A 51 7.46 18.55 -2.19
N GLY A 52 6.40 18.59 -2.97
CA GLY A 52 5.95 17.44 -3.76
C GLY A 52 5.07 16.42 -3.02
N GLN A 53 4.68 16.65 -1.76
CA GLN A 53 3.69 15.82 -1.06
C GLN A 53 2.32 16.08 -1.67
N ARG A 54 1.86 15.15 -2.49
CA ARG A 54 0.57 15.30 -3.19
C ARG A 54 0.06 13.99 -3.74
N VAL A 55 -1.20 14.00 -4.13
CA VAL A 55 -1.78 13.04 -5.06
C VAL A 55 -1.91 13.72 -6.41
N SER A 56 -1.30 13.16 -7.44
CA SER A 56 -1.44 13.58 -8.83
C SER A 56 -2.41 12.66 -9.55
N LYS A 57 -3.29 13.23 -10.38
CA LYS A 57 -4.24 12.49 -11.22
C LYS A 57 -3.78 12.54 -12.67
N CYS A 58 -3.70 11.40 -13.33
CA CYS A 58 -3.37 11.30 -14.75
C CYS A 58 -4.08 10.11 -15.40
N THR A 59 -4.18 10.14 -16.72
CA THR A 59 -4.66 9.00 -17.50
C THR A 59 -3.49 8.11 -17.95
N LEU A 60 -3.82 6.92 -18.45
CA LEU A 60 -2.85 6.04 -19.12
C LEU A 60 -2.27 6.68 -20.40
N ASP A 61 -3.00 7.61 -21.03
CA ASP A 61 -2.56 8.36 -22.21
C ASP A 61 -1.73 9.61 -21.85
N HIS A 62 -1.22 9.69 -20.62
CA HIS A 62 -0.35 10.77 -20.12
C HIS A 62 -1.03 12.13 -19.92
N GLU A 63 -2.36 12.21 -19.95
CA GLU A 63 -3.07 13.44 -19.66
C GLU A 63 -3.02 13.73 -18.16
N PHE A 64 -2.54 14.92 -17.79
CA PHE A 64 -2.57 15.40 -16.40
C PHE A 64 -3.94 16.01 -16.09
N LEU A 65 -4.64 15.42 -15.13
CA LEU A 65 -5.99 15.83 -14.74
C LEU A 65 -6.03 16.73 -13.52
N GLY A 66 -4.89 16.96 -12.86
CA GLY A 66 -4.80 17.80 -11.68
C GLY A 66 -4.10 17.13 -10.51
N GLN A 67 -4.05 17.83 -9.39
CA GLN A 67 -3.43 17.36 -8.17
C GLN A 67 -4.10 17.94 -6.94
N PHE A 68 -3.96 17.29 -5.80
CA PHE A 68 -4.43 17.75 -4.50
C PHE A 68 -3.50 17.31 -3.37
N GLY A 69 -3.71 17.85 -2.16
CA GLY A 69 -2.82 17.64 -1.04
C GLY A 69 -1.84 18.79 -0.88
N GLY A 70 -0.73 18.55 -0.22
CA GLY A 70 0.33 19.52 0.06
C GLY A 70 1.05 19.16 1.34
N PHE A 71 2.18 19.82 1.62
CA PHE A 71 2.94 19.60 2.85
C PHE A 71 2.24 20.24 4.06
N GLY A 72 2.19 19.51 5.16
CA GLY A 72 1.75 20.01 6.45
C GLY A 72 0.89 19.06 7.27
N PRO A 73 0.53 19.43 8.51
CA PRO A 73 -0.31 18.62 9.40
C PRO A 73 -1.81 18.96 9.28
N GLY A 74 -2.18 19.97 8.49
CA GLY A 74 -3.54 20.44 8.34
C GLY A 74 -4.47 19.47 7.62
N ASP A 75 -5.69 19.93 7.37
CA ASP A 75 -6.70 19.19 6.62
C ASP A 75 -6.26 19.03 5.15
N GLY A 76 -6.28 17.80 4.64
CA GLY A 76 -5.85 17.51 3.29
C GLY A 76 -4.35 17.65 3.02
N GLN A 77 -3.52 17.82 4.05
CA GLN A 77 -2.06 17.90 3.94
C GLN A 77 -1.38 16.61 4.37
N PHE A 78 -0.11 16.45 3.97
CA PHE A 78 0.73 15.27 4.22
C PHE A 78 2.09 15.68 4.78
N ILE A 79 2.67 14.81 5.61
CA ILE A 79 4.10 14.89 5.97
C ILE A 79 4.85 13.71 5.37
N TRP A 80 4.43 12.49 5.69
CA TRP A 80 5.02 11.26 5.16
C TRP A 80 3.93 10.31 4.66
N PRO A 81 3.27 10.66 3.55
CA PRO A 81 2.25 9.79 2.97
C PRO A 81 2.87 8.48 2.47
N ARG A 82 2.16 7.37 2.65
CA ARG A 82 2.73 6.03 2.41
C ARG A 82 1.96 5.17 1.44
N SER A 83 0.66 5.11 1.54
CA SER A 83 -0.19 4.26 0.71
C SER A 83 -1.48 4.97 0.34
N ILE A 84 -2.09 4.56 -0.77
CA ILE A 84 -3.31 5.12 -1.34
C ILE A 84 -4.23 4.03 -1.85
N VAL A 85 -5.51 4.11 -1.51
CA VAL A 85 -6.56 3.23 -2.05
C VAL A 85 -7.84 4.02 -2.32
N LEU A 86 -8.71 3.46 -3.17
CA LEU A 86 -10.03 4.02 -3.48
C LEU A 86 -11.12 3.13 -2.89
N ASP A 87 -12.19 3.75 -2.37
CA ASP A 87 -13.42 3.03 -2.05
C ASP A 87 -14.31 2.85 -3.29
N GLY A 88 -15.46 2.19 -3.16
CA GLY A 88 -16.39 1.95 -4.26
C GLY A 88 -17.05 3.20 -4.85
N GLN A 89 -16.94 4.36 -4.18
CA GLN A 89 -17.34 5.67 -4.68
C GLN A 89 -16.15 6.48 -5.24
N GLU A 90 -14.96 5.85 -5.28
CA GLU A 90 -13.69 6.48 -5.66
C GLU A 90 -13.26 7.64 -4.74
N ASN A 91 -13.69 7.62 -3.47
CA ASN A 91 -13.05 8.45 -2.46
C ASN A 91 -11.64 7.92 -2.22
N VAL A 92 -10.70 8.84 -2.05
CA VAL A 92 -9.27 8.56 -1.94
C VAL A 92 -8.87 8.50 -0.47
N TYR A 93 -8.38 7.35 -0.03
CA TYR A 93 -7.85 7.13 1.32
C TYR A 93 -6.33 7.06 1.25
N THR A 94 -5.66 7.81 2.13
CA THR A 94 -4.20 7.81 2.22
C THR A 94 -3.75 7.60 3.64
N SER A 95 -2.72 6.79 3.86
CA SER A 95 -2.03 6.69 5.14
C SER A 95 -0.89 7.71 5.22
N ASP A 96 -0.64 8.25 6.42
CA ASP A 96 0.51 9.12 6.70
C ASP A 96 1.25 8.62 7.94
N GLU A 97 2.45 8.11 7.71
CA GLU A 97 3.32 7.49 8.71
C GLU A 97 3.70 8.46 9.84
N GLN A 98 3.96 9.72 9.52
CA GLN A 98 4.38 10.73 10.49
C GLN A 98 3.19 11.32 11.26
N LEU A 99 2.06 11.49 10.58
CA LEU A 99 0.84 12.07 11.19
C LEU A 99 0.00 11.03 11.93
N ASN A 100 0.34 9.73 11.82
CA ASN A 100 -0.38 8.63 12.45
C ASN A 100 -1.89 8.64 12.14
N ARG A 101 -2.22 8.88 10.88
CA ARG A 101 -3.63 9.04 10.48
C ARG A 101 -3.91 8.51 9.07
N ILE A 102 -5.19 8.33 8.81
CA ILE A 102 -5.75 8.18 7.47
C ILE A 102 -6.41 9.50 7.09
N THR A 103 -6.15 9.99 5.88
CA THR A 103 -6.80 11.19 5.32
C THR A 103 -7.66 10.76 4.15
N VAL A 104 -8.87 11.30 4.07
CA VAL A 104 -9.88 10.96 3.06
C VAL A 104 -10.20 12.19 2.22
N PHE A 105 -10.21 12.00 0.91
CA PHE A 105 -10.64 13.00 -0.07
C PHE A 105 -11.78 12.43 -0.91
N ASP A 106 -12.63 13.28 -1.43
CA ASP A 106 -13.58 12.86 -2.45
C ASP A 106 -12.87 12.59 -3.81
N LYS A 107 -13.58 12.04 -4.79
CA LYS A 107 -13.07 11.76 -6.15
C LYS A 107 -12.47 13.01 -6.82
N ALA A 108 -12.98 14.20 -6.50
CA ALA A 108 -12.47 15.45 -7.05
C ALA A 108 -11.14 15.89 -6.41
N GLY A 109 -10.79 15.34 -5.25
CA GLY A 109 -9.60 15.67 -4.47
C GLY A 109 -9.87 16.72 -3.38
N THR A 110 -11.15 16.95 -3.04
CA THR A 110 -11.53 17.82 -1.91
C THR A 110 -11.38 17.02 -0.61
N PHE A 111 -10.77 17.64 0.41
CA PHE A 111 -10.69 17.03 1.73
C PHE A 111 -12.09 16.73 2.29
N ALA A 112 -12.31 15.48 2.68
CA ALA A 112 -13.58 15.02 3.25
C ALA A 112 -13.48 14.79 4.76
N SER A 113 -12.49 14.02 5.21
CA SER A 113 -12.30 13.69 6.61
C SER A 113 -10.88 13.18 6.89
N LYS A 114 -10.57 13.02 8.18
CA LYS A 114 -9.37 12.33 8.66
C LYS A 114 -9.67 11.64 9.97
N TRP A 115 -8.99 10.53 10.23
CA TRP A 115 -9.08 9.79 11.47
C TRP A 115 -7.77 9.06 11.79
N GLY A 116 -7.63 8.62 13.01
CA GLY A 116 -6.41 8.03 13.57
C GLY A 116 -5.78 8.96 14.60
N THR A 117 -5.25 8.36 15.65
CA THR A 117 -4.52 9.04 16.73
C THR A 117 -3.27 8.23 17.05
N ALA A 118 -2.18 8.92 17.36
CA ALA A 118 -0.92 8.28 17.72
C ALA A 118 -1.06 7.43 18.98
N GLY A 119 -0.52 6.21 18.96
CA GLY A 119 -0.47 5.33 20.10
C GLY A 119 -0.44 3.85 19.76
N SER A 120 -0.55 2.99 20.77
CA SER A 120 -0.50 1.53 20.66
C SER A 120 -1.80 0.82 21.06
N GLY A 121 -2.80 1.55 21.56
CA GLY A 121 -4.11 1.01 21.91
C GLY A 121 -4.91 0.60 20.67
N ASP A 122 -6.06 -0.04 20.89
CA ASP A 122 -6.98 -0.41 19.81
C ASP A 122 -7.54 0.86 19.16
N GLY A 123 -7.47 0.92 17.82
CA GLY A 123 -7.85 2.11 17.06
C GLY A 123 -6.79 3.22 17.01
N GLN A 124 -5.73 3.14 17.80
CA GLN A 124 -4.58 4.03 17.71
C GLN A 124 -3.56 3.50 16.68
N LEU A 125 -2.80 4.38 16.07
CA LEU A 125 -1.84 4.07 15.01
C LEU A 125 -0.43 4.55 15.38
N ASN A 126 0.58 3.83 14.93
CA ASN A 126 1.97 4.24 15.04
C ASN A 126 2.71 3.87 13.74
N GLY A 127 2.98 4.87 12.91
CA GLY A 127 3.57 4.68 11.59
C GLY A 127 2.68 3.85 10.65
N PRO A 128 1.40 4.21 10.40
CA PRO A 128 0.56 3.47 9.45
C PRO A 128 1.17 3.50 8.05
N SER A 129 1.31 2.32 7.44
CA SER A 129 1.93 2.16 6.13
C SER A 129 0.91 1.68 5.08
N GLY A 130 0.95 0.43 4.63
CA GLY A 130 0.04 -0.09 3.63
C GLY A 130 -1.42 -0.11 4.10
N ILE A 131 -2.34 0.18 3.19
CA ILE A 131 -3.77 0.12 3.43
C ILE A 131 -4.47 -0.62 2.28
N ALA A 132 -5.56 -1.33 2.58
CA ALA A 132 -6.35 -2.03 1.57
C ALA A 132 -7.78 -2.22 2.06
N PHE A 133 -8.76 -2.11 1.13
CA PHE A 133 -10.16 -2.39 1.42
C PHE A 133 -10.51 -3.87 1.23
N ASP A 134 -11.42 -4.39 2.05
CA ASP A 134 -12.14 -5.62 1.75
C ASP A 134 -13.42 -5.35 0.94
N ALA A 135 -14.12 -6.43 0.56
CA ALA A 135 -15.34 -6.34 -0.23
C ALA A 135 -16.52 -5.65 0.52
N ASP A 136 -16.45 -5.57 1.84
CA ASP A 136 -17.42 -4.87 2.69
C ASP A 136 -17.04 -3.40 2.95
N GLU A 137 -16.04 -2.90 2.25
CA GLU A 137 -15.48 -1.55 2.43
C GLU A 137 -14.91 -1.29 3.85
N ASN A 138 -14.39 -2.32 4.51
CA ASN A 138 -13.59 -2.11 5.71
C ASN A 138 -12.12 -1.95 5.33
N LEU A 139 -11.44 -1.01 5.97
CA LEU A 139 -10.05 -0.69 5.69
C LEU A 139 -9.11 -1.46 6.62
N TYR A 140 -8.24 -2.27 6.04
CA TYR A 140 -7.10 -2.85 6.73
C TYR A 140 -5.94 -1.85 6.68
N VAL A 141 -5.31 -1.63 7.83
CA VAL A 141 -4.18 -0.71 8.00
C VAL A 141 -3.02 -1.46 8.63
N VAL A 142 -1.89 -1.47 7.95
CA VAL A 142 -0.64 -1.94 8.53
C VAL A 142 -0.14 -0.87 9.52
N ASP A 143 -0.20 -1.18 10.80
CA ASP A 143 0.25 -0.35 11.91
C ASP A 143 1.71 -0.71 12.22
N SER A 144 2.62 -0.24 11.35
CA SER A 144 3.97 -0.76 11.14
C SER A 144 4.82 -0.76 12.40
N LEU A 145 4.90 0.37 13.12
CA LEU A 145 5.71 0.49 14.32
C LEU A 145 5.09 -0.21 15.55
N ASN A 146 3.82 -0.60 15.47
CA ASN A 146 3.15 -1.47 16.44
C ASN A 146 3.18 -2.96 16.04
N ASN A 147 3.80 -3.29 14.88
CA ASN A 147 3.96 -4.68 14.39
C ASN A 147 2.64 -5.46 14.31
N ARG A 148 1.59 -4.82 13.80
CA ARG A 148 0.25 -5.41 13.68
C ARG A 148 -0.48 -4.89 12.46
N VAL A 149 -1.58 -5.55 12.12
CA VAL A 149 -2.61 -5.06 11.20
C VAL A 149 -3.86 -4.76 11.99
N GLN A 150 -4.49 -3.62 11.73
CA GLN A 150 -5.80 -3.28 12.29
C GLN A 150 -6.83 -3.15 11.17
N LYS A 151 -8.07 -3.56 11.46
CA LYS A 151 -9.23 -3.42 10.58
C LYS A 151 -10.16 -2.35 11.13
N PHE A 152 -10.60 -1.45 10.25
CA PHE A 152 -11.49 -0.34 10.58
C PHE A 152 -12.68 -0.32 9.62
N SER A 153 -13.81 0.25 10.05
CA SER A 153 -14.79 0.75 9.09
C SER A 153 -14.21 1.95 8.35
N LYS A 154 -14.77 2.31 7.21
CA LYS A 154 -14.23 3.42 6.39
C LYS A 154 -14.27 4.80 7.08
N ASP A 155 -15.06 4.96 8.12
CA ASP A 155 -15.11 6.16 8.98
C ASP A 155 -14.16 6.10 10.19
N GLY A 156 -13.30 5.07 10.27
CA GLY A 156 -12.24 4.94 11.27
C GLY A 156 -12.64 4.28 12.58
N LYS A 157 -13.79 3.59 12.66
CA LYS A 157 -14.14 2.81 13.85
C LYS A 157 -13.34 1.51 13.84
N PHE A 158 -12.61 1.25 14.93
CA PHE A 158 -11.87 0.00 15.14
C PHE A 158 -12.81 -1.22 15.14
N LEU A 159 -12.45 -2.27 14.40
CA LEU A 159 -13.21 -3.50 14.27
C LEU A 159 -12.43 -4.72 14.79
N ALA A 160 -11.17 -4.87 14.38
CA ALA A 160 -10.34 -6.02 14.73
C ALA A 160 -8.85 -5.69 14.58
N LYS A 161 -8.00 -6.57 15.11
CA LYS A 161 -6.55 -6.53 14.88
C LYS A 161 -5.96 -7.94 14.90
N PHE A 162 -4.82 -8.11 14.27
CA PHE A 162 -4.01 -9.32 14.36
C PHE A 162 -2.51 -8.97 14.18
N GLY A 163 -1.67 -9.91 14.60
CA GLY A 163 -0.22 -9.73 14.58
C GLY A 163 0.31 -9.10 15.87
N GLU A 164 1.56 -9.38 16.14
CA GLU A 164 2.35 -8.87 17.24
C GLU A 164 3.83 -8.90 16.85
N GLN A 165 4.70 -8.24 17.60
CA GLN A 165 6.13 -8.23 17.33
C GLN A 165 6.75 -9.62 17.43
N GLY A 166 7.54 -10.00 16.42
CA GLY A 166 8.31 -11.24 16.40
C GLY A 166 8.60 -11.76 15.00
N SER A 167 9.18 -12.97 14.94
CA SER A 167 9.55 -13.65 13.69
C SER A 167 8.82 -14.98 13.46
N GLY A 168 7.96 -15.40 14.39
CA GLY A 168 7.12 -16.59 14.26
C GLY A 168 5.97 -16.37 13.26
N ASP A 169 5.24 -17.45 12.94
CA ASP A 169 4.06 -17.38 12.10
C ASP A 169 2.98 -16.53 12.78
N GLY A 170 2.43 -15.55 12.03
CA GLY A 170 1.49 -14.57 12.56
C GLY A 170 2.12 -13.39 13.29
N GLN A 171 3.44 -13.39 13.50
CA GLN A 171 4.18 -12.27 14.08
C GLN A 171 4.82 -11.41 12.98
N PHE A 172 5.10 -10.14 13.27
CA PHE A 172 5.68 -9.19 12.33
C PHE A 172 6.89 -8.44 12.91
N GLU A 173 7.77 -7.99 12.01
CA GLU A 173 8.75 -6.98 12.32
C GLU A 173 8.78 -5.89 11.25
N LEU A 174 8.24 -4.71 11.58
CA LEU A 174 8.03 -3.57 10.68
C LEU A 174 7.32 -3.97 9.38
N PRO A 175 6.09 -4.50 9.41
CA PRO A 175 5.35 -4.81 8.20
C PRO A 175 5.04 -3.54 7.40
N TRP A 176 5.00 -3.63 6.05
CA TRP A 176 4.79 -2.46 5.19
C TRP A 176 3.59 -2.55 4.27
N GLY A 177 3.69 -3.36 3.21
CA GLY A 177 2.65 -3.48 2.20
C GLY A 177 1.57 -4.47 2.59
N ILE A 178 0.36 -4.27 2.08
CA ILE A 178 -0.80 -5.15 2.28
C ILE A 178 -1.64 -5.19 1.02
N CYS A 179 -2.20 -6.34 0.71
CA CYS A 179 -3.30 -6.48 -0.24
C CYS A 179 -4.25 -7.60 0.18
N LEU A 180 -5.41 -7.66 -0.46
CA LEU A 180 -6.36 -8.74 -0.30
C LEU A 180 -6.58 -9.45 -1.64
N ASP A 181 -6.78 -10.77 -1.60
CA ASP A 181 -7.23 -11.52 -2.76
C ASP A 181 -8.77 -11.53 -2.89
N ASN A 182 -9.27 -12.12 -3.97
CA ASN A 182 -10.71 -12.20 -4.25
C ASN A 182 -11.50 -13.05 -3.24
N LYS A 183 -10.81 -13.80 -2.36
CA LYS A 183 -11.43 -14.57 -1.27
C LYS A 183 -11.47 -13.78 0.04
N GLY A 184 -10.85 -12.60 0.07
CA GLY A 184 -10.68 -11.77 1.25
C GLY A 184 -9.51 -12.19 2.14
N ASP A 185 -8.63 -13.07 1.66
CA ASP A 185 -7.40 -13.38 2.38
C ASP A 185 -6.42 -12.21 2.28
N VAL A 186 -5.73 -11.93 3.37
CA VAL A 186 -4.87 -10.76 3.56
C VAL A 186 -3.41 -11.15 3.41
N TYR A 187 -2.68 -10.45 2.55
CA TYR A 187 -1.24 -10.65 2.35
C TYR A 187 -0.49 -9.45 2.89
N VAL A 188 0.52 -9.68 3.71
CA VAL A 188 1.30 -8.63 4.38
C VAL A 188 2.78 -8.82 4.11
N ALA A 189 3.44 -7.79 3.59
CA ALA A 189 4.89 -7.74 3.43
C ALA A 189 5.54 -7.45 4.78
N ASP A 190 6.19 -8.45 5.35
CA ASP A 190 6.84 -8.43 6.67
C ASP A 190 8.33 -8.05 6.48
N TRP A 191 8.57 -6.73 6.38
CA TRP A 191 9.76 -6.11 5.82
C TRP A 191 11.08 -6.56 6.47
N LYS A 192 11.16 -6.60 7.79
CA LYS A 192 12.39 -7.01 8.49
C LYS A 192 12.53 -8.53 8.68
N ASN A 193 11.46 -9.28 8.47
CA ASN A 193 11.49 -10.74 8.50
C ASN A 193 11.71 -11.36 7.10
N ASP A 194 11.95 -10.53 6.07
CA ASP A 194 12.28 -10.97 4.71
C ASP A 194 11.26 -11.97 4.13
N ARG A 195 9.96 -11.75 4.38
CA ARG A 195 8.87 -12.63 3.96
C ARG A 195 7.58 -11.88 3.65
N VAL A 196 6.65 -12.55 2.98
CA VAL A 196 5.23 -12.17 2.92
C VAL A 196 4.43 -13.21 3.68
N GLN A 197 3.47 -12.80 4.48
CA GLN A 197 2.57 -13.70 5.18
C GLN A 197 1.14 -13.55 4.67
N LYS A 198 0.43 -14.67 4.57
CA LYS A 198 -0.98 -14.76 4.19
C LYS A 198 -1.84 -15.08 5.41
N PHE A 199 -2.95 -14.37 5.58
CA PHE A 199 -3.91 -14.52 6.67
C PHE A 199 -5.33 -14.67 6.11
N SER A 200 -6.22 -15.32 6.84
CA SER A 200 -7.66 -15.22 6.57
C SER A 200 -8.17 -13.80 6.88
N ALA A 201 -9.37 -13.45 6.41
CA ALA A 201 -10.04 -12.21 6.77
C ALA A 201 -10.20 -11.99 8.29
N GLY A 202 -10.20 -13.07 9.07
CA GLY A 202 -10.23 -13.04 10.54
C GLY A 202 -8.86 -12.89 11.21
N GLY A 203 -7.77 -12.79 10.43
CA GLY A 203 -6.40 -12.62 10.95
C GLY A 203 -5.72 -13.94 11.36
N GLN A 204 -6.27 -15.11 10.99
CA GLN A 204 -5.59 -16.38 11.23
C GLN A 204 -4.48 -16.58 10.18
N PHE A 205 -3.27 -16.91 10.62
CA PHE A 205 -2.16 -17.26 9.73
C PHE A 205 -2.52 -18.47 8.85
N LEU A 206 -2.24 -18.38 7.56
CA LEU A 206 -2.51 -19.42 6.57
C LEU A 206 -1.24 -19.94 5.90
N ALA A 207 -0.36 -19.02 5.45
CA ALA A 207 0.84 -19.37 4.71
C ALA A 207 1.89 -18.26 4.78
N LYS A 208 3.11 -18.55 4.35
CA LYS A 208 4.18 -17.55 4.16
C LYS A 208 4.96 -17.83 2.89
N PHE A 209 5.49 -16.78 2.31
CA PHE A 209 6.36 -16.77 1.14
C PHE A 209 7.73 -16.28 1.62
N GLU A 210 8.68 -17.18 1.65
CA GLU A 210 10.06 -16.95 2.10
C GLU A 210 11.03 -17.80 1.28
N ALA A 211 12.34 -17.66 1.51
CA ALA A 211 13.33 -18.48 0.85
C ALA A 211 13.08 -19.98 1.07
N THR A 212 13.26 -20.78 0.01
CA THR A 212 13.37 -22.23 0.16
C THR A 212 14.69 -22.59 0.88
N SER A 213 14.80 -23.83 1.37
CA SER A 213 16.05 -24.34 1.95
C SER A 213 17.27 -24.26 1.01
N ALA A 214 17.05 -24.12 -0.30
CA ALA A 214 18.08 -23.90 -1.31
C ALA A 214 18.37 -22.42 -1.60
N GLY A 215 17.74 -21.48 -0.86
CA GLY A 215 17.88 -20.05 -1.06
C GLY A 215 17.14 -19.49 -2.29
N VAL A 216 16.40 -20.33 -3.01
CA VAL A 216 15.58 -19.90 -4.15
C VAL A 216 14.35 -19.17 -3.63
N GLY A 217 14.00 -18.03 -4.24
CA GLY A 217 12.87 -17.21 -3.84
C GLY A 217 13.12 -16.35 -2.60
N ALA A 218 14.38 -16.24 -2.13
CA ALA A 218 14.74 -15.39 -1.01
C ALA A 218 14.32 -13.93 -1.27
N LEU A 219 13.48 -13.40 -0.39
CA LEU A 219 13.15 -11.98 -0.34
C LEU A 219 14.17 -11.24 0.52
N HIS A 220 14.35 -9.96 0.24
CA HIS A 220 15.10 -9.06 1.11
C HIS A 220 14.36 -7.73 1.23
N ARG A 221 13.80 -7.49 2.41
CA ARG A 221 13.01 -6.31 2.73
C ARG A 221 11.84 -6.11 1.74
N PRO A 222 10.90 -7.06 1.63
CA PRO A 222 9.75 -6.90 0.76
C PRO A 222 8.92 -5.69 1.19
N ALA A 223 8.62 -4.79 0.24
CA ALA A 223 7.97 -3.51 0.54
C ALA A 223 6.49 -3.52 0.17
N GLY A 224 6.13 -4.06 -0.97
CA GLY A 224 4.75 -4.13 -1.45
C GLY A 224 4.38 -5.55 -1.87
N VAL A 225 3.09 -5.84 -1.86
CA VAL A 225 2.52 -7.11 -2.31
C VAL A 225 1.22 -6.86 -3.06
N ALA A 226 0.99 -7.61 -4.13
CA ALA A 226 -0.26 -7.63 -4.88
C ALA A 226 -0.59 -9.06 -5.28
N VAL A 227 -1.87 -9.37 -5.46
CA VAL A 227 -2.34 -10.67 -5.91
C VAL A 227 -3.29 -10.48 -7.08
N ASP A 228 -3.09 -11.24 -8.15
CA ASP A 228 -3.99 -11.19 -9.29
C ASP A 228 -5.17 -12.16 -9.16
N SER A 229 -6.06 -12.15 -10.18
CA SER A 229 -7.26 -13.00 -10.20
C SER A 229 -6.97 -14.49 -10.30
N GLU A 230 -5.77 -14.88 -10.71
CA GLU A 230 -5.33 -16.28 -10.84
C GLU A 230 -4.64 -16.78 -9.57
N GLY A 231 -4.34 -15.87 -8.63
CA GLY A 231 -3.72 -16.16 -7.34
C GLY A 231 -2.20 -16.02 -7.36
N ASP A 232 -1.60 -15.52 -8.44
CA ASP A 232 -0.18 -15.21 -8.47
C ASP A 232 0.13 -14.02 -7.55
N VAL A 233 1.15 -14.17 -6.71
CA VAL A 233 1.55 -13.17 -5.71
C VAL A 233 2.79 -12.42 -6.20
N TYR A 234 2.63 -11.13 -6.42
CA TYR A 234 3.68 -10.21 -6.85
C TYR A 234 4.24 -9.47 -5.65
N VAL A 235 5.54 -9.53 -5.44
CA VAL A 235 6.21 -8.91 -4.30
C VAL A 235 7.28 -7.95 -4.78
N THR A 236 7.21 -6.69 -4.36
CA THR A 236 8.33 -5.76 -4.56
C THR A 236 9.45 -6.11 -3.58
N ASP A 237 10.42 -6.87 -4.04
CA ASP A 237 11.60 -7.35 -3.32
C ASP A 237 12.65 -6.23 -3.30
N TRP A 238 12.41 -5.21 -2.46
CA TRP A 238 13.10 -3.93 -2.47
C TRP A 238 14.61 -4.07 -2.28
N GLY A 239 15.05 -4.86 -1.32
CA GLY A 239 16.46 -5.05 -1.03
C GLY A 239 17.23 -5.82 -2.12
N ASN A 240 16.51 -6.55 -2.99
CA ASN A 240 17.07 -7.26 -4.14
C ASN A 240 16.81 -6.52 -5.48
N HIS A 241 16.17 -5.34 -5.47
CA HIS A 241 15.91 -4.52 -6.66
C HIS A 241 15.14 -5.27 -7.77
N ARG A 242 14.11 -6.04 -7.39
CA ARG A 242 13.31 -6.84 -8.33
C ARG A 242 11.85 -6.95 -7.90
N VAL A 243 11.01 -7.42 -8.79
CA VAL A 243 9.70 -7.98 -8.46
C VAL A 243 9.83 -9.50 -8.48
N GLN A 244 9.46 -10.16 -7.40
CA GLN A 244 9.38 -11.61 -7.28
C GLN A 244 7.93 -12.04 -7.48
N ILE A 245 7.71 -13.14 -8.24
CA ILE A 245 6.37 -13.68 -8.46
C ILE A 245 6.34 -15.11 -7.93
N TYR A 246 5.31 -15.42 -7.15
CA TYR A 246 5.01 -16.76 -6.65
C TYR A 246 3.70 -17.21 -7.27
N GLY A 247 3.72 -18.41 -7.88
CA GLY A 247 2.51 -19.05 -8.38
C GLY A 247 1.60 -19.53 -7.25
N PRO A 248 0.33 -19.84 -7.54
CA PRO A 248 -0.67 -20.29 -6.59
C PRO A 248 -0.38 -21.67 -6.02
#